data_29a407b80bf92f6ce89bb24899420705
#
_entry.id   29a407b80bf92f6ce89bb24899420705
#
_cell.length_a   1.000
_cell.length_b   1.000
_cell.length_c   1.000
_cell.angle_alpha   90.00
_cell.angle_beta   90.00
_cell.angle_gamma   90.00
#
_symmetry.space_group_name_H-M   'P 1'
#
loop_
_entity.id
_entity.type
_entity.pdbx_description
1 polymer ?
#
loop_
_entity_poly.entity_id
_entity_poly.type
_entity_poly.pdbx_seq_one_letter_code
_entity_poly.pdbx_strand_id
1 'polypeptide(L)' 'MVNVNKLKSRMVLAGHTQKTLVSELCKKGFQMTENTFSAKMTGKSQFYVEDAQAICEILGIETSEEKAEIFLA' A
#
# COMPACT_ATOMS: atom_id res chain seq x y z
N MET A 1 1.62 2.51 -12.67
CA MET A 1 1.67 3.66 -11.75
C MET A 1 0.62 3.48 -10.67
N VAL A 2 0.92 3.86 -9.43
CA VAL A 2 -0.02 3.69 -8.30
C VAL A 2 -1.04 4.83 -8.29
N ASN A 3 -2.31 4.49 -8.11
CA ASN A 3 -3.34 5.49 -7.89
C ASN A 3 -3.31 5.89 -6.41
N VAL A 4 -2.56 6.92 -6.11
CA VAL A 4 -2.30 7.36 -4.73
C VAL A 4 -3.59 7.75 -4.00
N ASN A 5 -4.48 8.47 -4.69
CA ASN A 5 -5.73 8.93 -4.06
C ASN A 5 -6.61 7.75 -3.66
N LYS A 6 -6.69 6.74 -4.50
CA LYS A 6 -7.48 5.54 -4.19
C LYS A 6 -6.86 4.75 -3.06
N LEU A 7 -5.53 4.62 -3.07
CA LEU A 7 -4.81 3.94 -1.98
C LEU A 7 -5.03 4.65 -0.65
N LYS A 8 -4.88 5.96 -0.63
CA LYS A 8 -5.12 6.76 0.58
C LYS A 8 -6.55 6.61 1.09
N SER A 9 -7.52 6.62 0.17
CA SER A 9 -8.93 6.45 0.52
C SER A 9 -9.17 5.10 1.20
N ARG A 10 -8.58 4.03 0.66
CA ARG A 10 -8.72 2.70 1.26
C ARG A 10 -8.02 2.62 2.61
N MET A 11 -6.88 3.29 2.76
CA MET A 11 -6.18 3.36 4.05
C MET A 11 -7.08 4.00 5.10
N VAL A 12 -7.70 5.12 4.79
CA VAL A 12 -8.62 5.82 5.70
C VAL A 12 -9.79 4.93 6.08
N LEU A 13 -10.40 4.28 5.09
CA LEU A 13 -11.54 3.38 5.33
C LEU A 13 -11.16 2.22 6.25
N ALA A 14 -9.93 1.74 6.16
CA ALA A 14 -9.45 0.66 7.01
C ALA A 14 -8.93 1.16 8.37
N GLY A 15 -8.95 2.47 8.60
CA GLY A 15 -8.46 3.05 9.84
C GLY A 15 -6.95 3.10 9.96
N HIS A 16 -6.24 3.04 8.83
CA HIS A 16 -4.78 3.07 8.81
C HIS A 16 -4.25 4.42 8.35
N THR A 17 -3.22 4.89 9.04
CA THR A 17 -2.37 5.98 8.55
C THR A 17 -1.16 5.37 7.86
N GLN A 18 -0.35 6.21 7.21
CA GLN A 18 0.90 5.74 6.61
C GLN A 18 1.79 5.06 7.65
N LYS A 19 1.87 5.63 8.85
CA LYS A 19 2.68 5.09 9.94
C LYS A 19 2.20 3.70 10.38
N THR A 20 0.90 3.54 10.59
CA THR A 20 0.35 2.26 11.04
C THR A 20 0.46 1.20 9.96
N LEU A 21 0.27 1.57 8.70
CA LEU A 21 0.41 0.63 7.58
C LEU A 21 1.85 0.14 7.48
N VAL A 22 2.83 1.04 7.58
CA VAL A 22 4.24 0.67 7.57
C VAL A 22 4.56 -0.27 8.74
N SER A 23 4.02 0.01 9.92
CA SER A 23 4.20 -0.86 11.09
C SER A 23 3.68 -2.27 10.82
N GLU A 24 2.52 -2.39 10.21
CA GLU A 24 1.95 -3.70 9.86
C GLU A 24 2.79 -4.43 8.82
N LEU A 25 3.33 -3.70 7.84
CA LEU A 25 4.23 -4.28 6.85
C LEU A 25 5.50 -4.82 7.51
N CYS A 26 6.05 -4.08 8.47
CA CYS A 26 7.23 -4.54 9.21
C CYS A 26 6.92 -5.82 10.00
N LYS A 27 5.73 -5.94 10.57
CA LYS A 27 5.32 -7.15 11.28
C LYS A 27 5.24 -8.36 10.34
N LYS A 28 4.95 -8.14 9.08
CA LYS A 28 4.93 -9.21 8.07
C LYS A 28 6.33 -9.58 7.56
N GLY A 29 7.37 -8.90 8.03
CA GLY A 29 8.73 -9.18 7.64
C GLY A 29 9.29 -8.26 6.55
N PHE A 30 8.55 -7.27 6.13
CA PHE A 30 9.02 -6.29 5.15
C PHE A 30 9.91 -5.26 5.81
N GLN A 31 11.02 -4.92 5.17
CA GLN A 31 11.89 -3.84 5.62
C GLN A 31 11.42 -2.54 4.98
N MET A 32 10.42 -1.95 5.59
CA MET A 32 9.78 -0.74 5.06
C MET A 32 9.87 0.38 6.09
N THR A 33 10.21 1.58 5.63
CA THR A 33 10.15 2.79 6.45
C THR A 33 9.08 3.72 5.88
N GLU A 34 8.69 4.73 6.66
CA GLU A 34 7.74 5.72 6.16
C GLU A 34 8.30 6.46 4.94
N ASN A 35 9.60 6.75 4.93
CA ASN A 35 10.25 7.39 3.79
C ASN A 35 10.20 6.51 2.54
N THR A 36 10.51 5.22 2.70
CA THR A 36 10.44 4.26 1.59
C THR A 36 9.03 4.14 1.06
N PHE A 37 8.06 4.03 1.95
CA PHE A 37 6.64 3.93 1.56
C PHE A 37 6.20 5.19 0.82
N SER A 38 6.56 6.36 1.34
CA SER A 38 6.24 7.64 0.71
C SER A 38 6.86 7.74 -0.69
N ALA A 39 8.11 7.31 -0.85
CA ALA A 39 8.77 7.30 -2.15
C ALA A 39 8.04 6.40 -3.15
N LYS A 40 7.56 5.25 -2.70
CA LYS A 40 6.78 4.34 -3.55
C LYS A 40 5.43 4.93 -3.92
N MET A 41 4.77 5.62 -3.00
CA MET A 41 3.49 6.27 -3.28
C MET A 41 3.63 7.41 -4.27
N THR A 42 4.71 8.17 -4.20
CA THR A 42 4.93 9.34 -5.09
C THR A 42 5.53 8.97 -6.43
N GLY A 43 5.86 7.71 -6.67
CA GLY A 43 6.39 7.23 -7.93
C GLY A 43 7.92 7.27 -8.04
N LYS A 44 8.62 7.66 -6.98
CA LYS A 44 10.10 7.65 -6.97
C LYS A 44 10.65 6.24 -6.91
N SER A 45 9.91 5.33 -6.31
CA SER A 45 10.20 3.90 -6.30
C SER A 45 8.94 3.14 -6.71
N GLN A 46 9.09 1.89 -7.11
CA GLN A 46 7.95 1.07 -7.51
C GLN A 46 7.51 0.18 -6.35
N PHE A 47 6.20 -0.07 -6.27
CA PHE A 47 5.69 -1.15 -5.46
C PHE A 47 5.95 -2.47 -6.17
N TYR A 48 6.54 -3.41 -5.45
CA TYR A 48 6.68 -4.77 -5.95
C TYR A 48 5.36 -5.53 -5.71
N VAL A 49 5.20 -6.64 -6.43
CA VAL A 49 4.01 -7.48 -6.29
C VAL A 49 3.79 -7.90 -4.83
N GLU A 50 4.86 -8.26 -4.14
CA GLU A 50 4.79 -8.65 -2.73
C GLU A 50 4.31 -7.51 -1.84
N ASP A 51 4.79 -6.30 -2.09
CA ASP A 51 4.35 -5.12 -1.35
C ASP A 51 2.84 -4.89 -1.55
N ALA A 52 2.41 -4.94 -2.80
CA ALA A 52 1.01 -4.73 -3.14
C ALA A 52 0.11 -5.79 -2.50
N GLN A 53 0.52 -7.04 -2.53
CA GLN A 53 -0.24 -8.12 -1.90
C GLN A 53 -0.37 -7.91 -0.40
N ALA A 54 0.73 -7.57 0.26
CA ALA A 54 0.72 -7.33 1.71
C ALA A 54 -0.17 -6.15 2.08
N ILE A 55 -0.08 -5.07 1.32
CA ILE A 55 -0.91 -3.88 1.55
C ILE A 55 -2.39 -4.23 1.36
N CYS A 56 -2.73 -4.97 0.32
CA CYS A 56 -4.10 -5.40 0.08
C CYS A 56 -4.63 -6.27 1.20
N GLU A 57 -3.83 -7.17 1.74
CA GLU A 57 -4.22 -7.99 2.88
C GLU A 57 -4.51 -7.14 4.12
N ILE A 58 -3.65 -6.18 4.40
CA ILE A 58 -3.81 -5.30 5.57
C ILE A 58 -5.07 -4.44 5.42
N LEU A 59 -5.32 -3.93 4.23
CA LEU A 59 -6.45 -3.04 3.98
C LEU A 59 -7.75 -3.78 3.68
N GLY A 60 -7.72 -5.11 3.56
CA GLY A 60 -8.91 -5.90 3.27
C GLY A 60 -9.38 -5.79 1.83
N ILE A 61 -8.48 -5.47 0.91
CA ILE A 61 -8.80 -5.40 -0.52
C ILE A 61 -8.69 -6.81 -1.10
N GLU A 62 -9.83 -7.38 -1.47
CA GLU A 62 -9.88 -8.78 -1.90
C GLU A 62 -10.05 -8.96 -3.41
N THR A 63 -10.67 -8.00 -4.08
CA THR A 63 -10.97 -8.13 -5.51
C THR A 63 -9.77 -7.77 -6.36
N SER A 64 -9.56 -8.53 -7.44
CA SER A 64 -8.51 -8.23 -8.42
C SER A 64 -8.72 -6.87 -9.08
N GLU A 65 -9.99 -6.48 -9.26
CA GLU A 65 -10.34 -5.20 -9.88
C GLU A 65 -9.83 -4.03 -9.05
N GLU A 66 -10.06 -4.05 -7.74
CA GLU A 66 -9.57 -2.99 -6.86
C GLU A 66 -8.04 -2.96 -6.80
N LYS A 67 -7.41 -4.12 -6.74
CA LYS A 67 -5.95 -4.22 -6.75
C LYS A 67 -5.38 -3.58 -8.02
N ALA A 68 -5.96 -3.90 -9.16
CA ALA A 68 -5.53 -3.34 -10.44
C ALA A 68 -5.75 -1.83 -10.50
N GLU A 69 -6.90 -1.35 -10.01
CA GLU A 69 -7.19 0.08 -10.01
C GLU A 69 -6.21 0.89 -9.18
N ILE A 70 -5.70 0.31 -8.10
CA ILE A 70 -4.74 1.00 -7.22
C ILE A 70 -3.32 0.88 -7.76
N PHE A 71 -2.88 -0.32 -8.11
CA PHE A 71 -1.48 -0.59 -8.38
C PHE A 71 -1.10 -0.66 -9.86
N LEU A 72 -2.07 -0.83 -10.74
CA LEU A 72 -1.84 -0.95 -12.18
C LEU A 72 -2.48 0.18 -12.99
N ALA A 73 -2.90 1.21 -12.31
CA ALA A 73 -3.54 2.35 -12.96
C ALA A 73 -2.59 3.14 -13.86
#